data_16c9cd1d1c064eb913951ac7e3b0be4d
#
_entry.id   16c9cd1d1c064eb913951ac7e3b0be4d
#
_cell.length_a   1.000
_cell.length_b   1.000
_cell.length_c   1.000
_cell.angle_alpha   90.00
_cell.angle_beta   90.00
_cell.angle_gamma   90.00
#
_symmetry.space_group_name_H-M   'P 1'
#
loop_
_entity.id
_entity.type
_entity.pdbx_description
1 polymer ?
#
loop_
_entity_poly.entity_id
_entity_poly.type
_entity_poly.pdbx_seq_one_letter_code
_entity_poly.pdbx_strand_id
1 'polypeptide(L)'
;TPKPSSAASDVYKRQDEYFFLKHRNEQRGIGGIFFDDFAEGGVDNGFALIRSVGDAFLPAYLPLVERRRDMAWGERERAFQLYRRGRYVEFNLVWDRGTHFGLQSGGRTESILLSMPPQASWAYRREPEPGSPEAALYSDFIVRRAWLP
;
A
#
# COMPACT_ATOMS: atom_id res chain seq x y z
N THR A 1 19.80 10.10 21.19
CA THR A 1 18.83 9.75 20.13
C THR A 1 17.57 9.24 20.80
N PRO A 2 16.40 9.89 20.60
CA PRO A 2 15.14 9.36 21.13
C PRO A 2 14.91 7.97 20.53
N LYS A 3 14.58 7.01 21.39
CA LYS A 3 14.05 5.73 20.92
C LYS A 3 12.80 6.00 20.09
N PRO A 4 12.59 5.33 18.93
CA PRO A 4 11.30 5.37 18.27
C PRO A 4 10.24 5.02 19.30
N SER A 5 9.26 5.90 19.47
CA SER A 5 8.20 5.65 20.44
C SER A 5 7.47 4.37 20.04
N SER A 6 6.96 3.63 21.02
CA SER A 6 6.05 2.50 20.80
C SER A 6 4.90 2.86 19.84
N ALA A 7 4.46 4.12 19.85
CA ALA A 7 3.51 4.69 18.92
C ALA A 7 3.91 4.55 17.44
N ALA A 8 5.17 4.80 17.08
CA ALA A 8 5.62 4.63 15.68
C ALA A 8 5.59 3.18 15.23
N SER A 9 5.90 2.23 16.12
CA SER A 9 5.82 0.80 15.81
C SER A 9 4.37 0.32 15.66
N ASP A 10 3.44 0.94 16.36
CA ASP A 10 2.02 0.57 16.31
C ASP A 10 1.31 1.13 15.06
N VAL A 11 1.77 2.25 14.53
CA VAL A 11 1.20 2.90 13.34
C VAL A 11 1.33 2.01 12.09
N TYR A 12 2.50 1.40 11.85
CA TYR A 12 2.64 0.52 10.68
C TYR A 12 1.95 -0.85 10.87
N LYS A 13 1.90 -1.37 12.10
CA LYS A 13 1.16 -2.60 12.41
C LYS A 13 -0.34 -2.44 12.18
N ARG A 14 -0.90 -1.29 12.55
CA ARG A 14 -2.30 -0.95 12.28
C ARG A 14 -2.61 -0.92 10.79
N GLN A 15 -1.69 -0.41 9.96
CA GLN A 15 -1.87 -0.44 8.51
C GLN A 15 -1.96 -1.87 7.98
N ASP A 16 -1.07 -2.76 8.41
CA ASP A 16 -1.06 -4.14 7.99
C ASP A 16 -2.34 -4.90 8.40
N GLU A 17 -2.90 -4.59 9.57
CA GLU A 17 -4.16 -5.19 10.04
C GLU A 17 -5.38 -4.62 9.32
N TYR A 18 -5.44 -3.30 9.21
CA TYR A 18 -6.59 -2.60 8.65
C TYR A 18 -6.80 -2.88 7.17
N PHE A 19 -5.71 -2.94 6.40
CA PHE A 19 -5.74 -3.12 4.96
C PHE A 19 -5.50 -4.56 4.49
N PHE A 20 -5.56 -5.52 5.39
CA PHE A 20 -5.39 -6.93 5.05
C PHE A 20 -6.49 -7.44 4.12
N LEU A 21 -6.10 -8.07 3.03
CA LEU A 21 -7.00 -8.67 2.04
C LEU A 21 -7.44 -10.07 2.52
N LYS A 22 -8.47 -10.12 3.34
CA LYS A 22 -8.95 -11.37 3.99
C LYS A 22 -9.27 -12.48 3.00
N HIS A 23 -9.90 -12.13 1.87
CA HIS A 23 -10.28 -13.09 0.83
C HIS A 23 -9.11 -13.64 0.01
N ARG A 24 -7.92 -13.02 0.12
CA ARG A 24 -6.67 -13.45 -0.51
C ARG A 24 -5.65 -13.96 0.48
N ASN A 25 -5.90 -13.78 1.78
CA ASN A 25 -4.95 -14.07 2.84
C ASN A 25 -3.58 -13.42 2.61
N GLU A 26 -3.57 -12.15 2.17
CA GLU A 26 -2.34 -11.41 1.87
C GLU A 26 -2.41 -9.96 2.33
N GLN A 27 -1.26 -9.36 2.55
CA GLN A 27 -1.15 -7.93 2.81
C GLN A 27 -1.49 -7.12 1.56
N ARG A 28 -2.10 -5.94 1.74
CA ARG A 28 -2.40 -5.01 0.63
C ARG A 28 -1.14 -4.59 -0.11
N GLY A 29 -0.03 -4.41 0.61
CA GLY A 29 1.25 -3.94 0.08
C GLY A 29 2.36 -4.07 1.12
N ILE A 30 3.48 -3.43 0.85
CA ILE A 30 4.68 -3.47 1.67
C ILE A 30 4.64 -2.30 2.65
N GLY A 31 4.15 -2.54 3.86
CA GLY A 31 4.17 -1.55 4.92
C GLY A 31 3.49 -0.21 4.60
N GLY A 32 3.65 0.75 5.47
CA GLY A 32 3.14 2.11 5.34
C GLY A 32 2.83 2.73 6.69
N ILE A 33 2.46 4.01 6.68
CA ILE A 33 2.04 4.74 7.85
C ILE A 33 0.53 4.93 7.75
N PHE A 34 -0.19 4.49 8.78
CA PHE A 34 -1.64 4.67 8.88
C PHE A 34 -2.04 5.00 10.31
N PHE A 35 -2.77 6.08 10.49
CA PHE A 35 -3.34 6.49 11.77
C PHE A 35 -4.65 7.23 11.57
N ASP A 36 -5.58 7.01 12.50
CA ASP A 36 -6.79 7.79 12.68
C ASP A 36 -6.74 8.46 14.04
N ASP A 37 -7.33 9.65 14.16
CA ASP A 37 -7.50 10.39 15.43
C ASP A 37 -6.18 10.56 16.20
N PHE A 38 -5.08 10.78 15.49
CA PHE A 38 -3.77 10.99 16.11
C PHE A 38 -3.73 12.31 16.88
N ALA A 39 -3.86 12.21 18.20
CA ALA A 39 -3.87 13.34 19.11
C ALA A 39 -2.70 13.34 20.12
N GLU A 40 -1.82 12.35 20.06
CA GLU A 40 -0.68 12.24 20.97
C GLU A 40 0.27 13.43 20.83
N GLY A 41 0.52 14.14 21.92
CA GLY A 41 1.33 15.35 21.92
C GLY A 41 0.67 16.60 21.33
N GLY A 42 -0.64 16.55 21.03
CA GLY A 42 -1.43 17.69 20.56
C GLY A 42 -1.25 18.01 19.06
N VAL A 43 -1.88 19.09 18.64
CA VAL A 43 -1.94 19.50 17.22
C VAL A 43 -0.55 19.80 16.65
N ASP A 44 0.32 20.44 17.40
CA ASP A 44 1.66 20.80 16.94
C ASP A 44 2.52 19.55 16.65
N ASN A 45 2.40 18.53 17.50
CA ASN A 45 3.07 17.26 17.28
C ASN A 45 2.52 16.52 16.07
N GLY A 46 1.21 16.48 15.90
CA GLY A 46 0.55 15.92 14.72
C GLY A 46 0.99 16.62 13.43
N PHE A 47 1.04 17.95 13.43
CA PHE A 47 1.50 18.73 12.30
C PHE A 47 2.99 18.47 11.98
N ALA A 48 3.85 18.42 13.01
CA ALA A 48 5.26 18.10 12.84
C ALA A 48 5.48 16.70 12.23
N LEU A 49 4.68 15.72 12.65
CA LEU A 49 4.72 14.37 12.07
C LEU A 49 4.35 14.39 10.58
N ILE A 50 3.22 14.98 10.22
CA ILE A 50 2.75 15.05 8.83
C ILE A 50 3.77 15.77 7.95
N ARG A 51 4.32 16.88 8.43
CA ARG A 51 5.35 17.63 7.73
C ARG A 51 6.61 16.79 7.51
N SER A 52 7.10 16.13 8.56
CA SER A 52 8.27 15.25 8.48
C SER A 52 8.09 14.11 7.46
N VAL A 53 6.91 13.50 7.43
CA VAL A 53 6.58 12.45 6.45
C VAL A 53 6.55 13.03 5.03
N GLY A 54 5.94 14.20 4.84
CA GLY A 54 5.90 14.90 3.56
C GLY A 54 7.30 15.25 3.04
N ASP A 55 8.13 15.85 3.91
CA ASP A 55 9.50 16.24 3.56
C ASP A 55 10.41 15.03 3.24
N ALA A 56 10.14 13.86 3.84
CA ALA A 56 10.87 12.62 3.58
C ALA A 56 10.47 11.93 2.27
N PHE A 57 9.31 12.25 1.68
CA PHE A 57 8.77 11.50 0.54
C PHE A 57 9.68 11.56 -0.69
N LEU A 58 10.03 12.74 -1.17
CA LEU A 58 10.88 12.88 -2.36
C LEU A 58 12.30 12.33 -2.15
N PRO A 59 13.00 12.63 -1.03
CA PRO A 59 14.31 12.02 -0.77
C PRO A 59 14.29 10.49 -0.71
N ALA A 60 13.20 9.88 -0.26
CA ALA A 60 13.07 8.42 -0.23
C ALA A 60 12.70 7.83 -1.60
N TYR A 61 11.82 8.48 -2.35
CA TYR A 61 11.24 7.93 -3.57
C TYR A 61 12.10 8.15 -4.82
N LEU A 62 12.69 9.35 -5.00
CA LEU A 62 13.48 9.68 -6.18
C LEU A 62 14.64 8.69 -6.45
N PRO A 63 15.44 8.29 -5.47
CA PRO A 63 16.51 7.32 -5.72
C PRO A 63 16.01 5.96 -6.18
N LEU A 64 14.78 5.58 -5.81
CA LEU A 64 14.15 4.34 -6.28
C LEU A 64 13.76 4.46 -7.76
N VAL A 65 13.18 5.60 -8.14
CA VAL A 65 12.81 5.89 -9.53
C VAL A 65 14.07 5.93 -10.41
N GLU A 66 15.09 6.67 -10.00
CA GLU A 66 16.35 6.82 -10.74
C GLU A 66 17.03 5.48 -11.01
N ARG A 67 17.06 4.59 -10.04
CA ARG A 67 17.65 3.25 -10.18
C ARG A 67 16.84 2.32 -11.09
N ARG A 68 15.53 2.57 -11.25
CA ARG A 68 14.62 1.62 -11.89
C ARG A 68 14.03 2.07 -13.21
N ARG A 69 13.99 3.38 -13.51
CA ARG A 69 13.34 3.92 -14.70
C ARG A 69 13.89 3.36 -16.02
N ASP A 70 15.19 3.06 -16.05
CA ASP A 70 15.88 2.57 -17.23
C ASP A 70 16.05 1.03 -17.24
N MET A 71 15.45 0.33 -16.28
CA MET A 71 15.44 -1.14 -16.27
C MET A 71 14.57 -1.67 -17.41
N ALA A 72 15.09 -2.68 -18.10
CA ALA A 72 14.31 -3.37 -19.13
C ALA A 72 13.08 -4.05 -18.51
N TRP A 73 11.96 -3.94 -19.18
CA TRP A 73 10.71 -4.61 -18.83
C TRP A 73 9.99 -5.06 -20.10
N GLY A 74 9.08 -6.04 -19.99
CA GLY A 74 8.36 -6.61 -21.10
C GLY A 74 6.96 -7.10 -20.73
N GLU A 75 6.43 -7.96 -21.56
CA GLU A 75 5.08 -8.52 -21.38
C GLU A 75 4.89 -9.25 -20.06
N ARG A 76 5.93 -9.95 -19.57
CA ARG A 76 5.89 -10.67 -18.31
C ARG A 76 5.66 -9.73 -17.13
N GLU A 77 6.48 -8.68 -17.02
CA GLU A 77 6.39 -7.67 -15.97
C GLU A 77 5.06 -6.91 -16.07
N ARG A 78 4.65 -6.58 -17.29
CA ARG A 78 3.36 -5.90 -17.53
C ARG A 78 2.19 -6.77 -17.13
N ALA A 79 2.18 -8.05 -17.50
CA ALA A 79 1.12 -8.98 -17.13
C ALA A 79 1.03 -9.17 -15.60
N PHE A 80 2.16 -9.25 -14.92
CA PHE A 80 2.18 -9.31 -13.46
C PHE A 80 1.71 -8.02 -12.82
N GLN A 81 2.11 -6.87 -13.33
CA GLN A 81 1.63 -5.56 -12.87
C GLN A 81 0.10 -5.46 -12.99
N LEU A 82 -0.48 -5.85 -14.13
CA LEU A 82 -1.93 -5.83 -14.32
C LEU A 82 -2.64 -6.78 -13.36
N TYR A 83 -2.09 -7.95 -13.14
CA TYR A 83 -2.60 -8.91 -12.16
C TYR A 83 -2.57 -8.33 -10.73
N ARG A 84 -1.49 -7.68 -10.33
CA ARG A 84 -1.40 -7.01 -9.02
C ARG A 84 -2.31 -5.78 -8.91
N ARG A 85 -2.54 -5.08 -9.98
CA ARG A 85 -3.56 -4.01 -10.03
C ARG A 85 -4.97 -4.54 -9.77
N GLY A 86 -5.27 -5.78 -10.14
CA GLY A 86 -6.51 -6.45 -9.76
C GLY A 86 -6.70 -6.51 -8.24
N ARG A 87 -5.62 -6.73 -7.45
CA ARG A 87 -5.69 -6.70 -5.98
C ARG A 87 -6.07 -5.32 -5.44
N TYR A 88 -5.56 -4.26 -6.06
CA TYR A 88 -5.92 -2.89 -5.71
C TYR A 88 -7.41 -2.61 -5.98
N VAL A 89 -7.92 -3.04 -7.11
CA VAL A 89 -9.34 -2.93 -7.44
C VAL A 89 -10.21 -3.69 -6.43
N GLU A 90 -9.83 -4.94 -6.11
CA GLU A 90 -10.54 -5.75 -5.11
C GLU A 90 -10.59 -5.05 -3.75
N PHE A 91 -9.47 -4.50 -3.27
CA PHE A 91 -9.46 -3.77 -2.00
C PHE A 91 -10.44 -2.60 -2.03
N ASN A 92 -10.35 -1.73 -3.04
CA ASN A 92 -11.16 -0.52 -3.10
C ASN A 92 -12.67 -0.82 -3.24
N LEU A 93 -13.04 -1.84 -4.01
CA LEU A 93 -14.44 -2.16 -4.22
C LEU A 93 -15.06 -3.04 -3.13
N VAL A 94 -14.25 -3.87 -2.48
CA VAL A 94 -14.77 -4.85 -1.49
C VAL A 94 -14.55 -4.40 -0.05
N TRP A 95 -13.44 -3.74 0.25
CA TRP A 95 -13.01 -3.50 1.62
C TRP A 95 -12.86 -2.03 2.01
N ASP A 96 -12.66 -1.14 1.04
CA ASP A 96 -12.40 0.27 1.36
C ASP A 96 -13.66 0.98 1.83
N ARG A 97 -13.67 1.32 3.12
CA ARG A 97 -14.78 2.06 3.74
C ARG A 97 -14.99 3.44 3.12
N GLY A 98 -13.92 4.10 2.69
CA GLY A 98 -14.01 5.40 2.02
C GLY A 98 -14.76 5.31 0.69
N THR A 99 -14.44 4.31 -0.11
CA THR A 99 -15.16 4.04 -1.38
C THR A 99 -16.64 3.72 -1.12
N HIS A 100 -16.91 2.83 -0.16
CA HIS A 100 -18.30 2.47 0.18
C HIS A 100 -19.09 3.67 0.69
N PHE A 101 -18.51 4.44 1.59
CA PHE A 101 -19.16 5.65 2.10
C PHE A 101 -19.43 6.66 0.98
N GLY A 102 -18.45 6.90 0.12
CA GLY A 102 -18.61 7.83 -1.00
C GLY A 102 -19.74 7.44 -1.94
N LEU A 103 -19.84 6.16 -2.30
CA LEU A 103 -20.90 5.64 -3.16
C LEU A 103 -22.27 5.68 -2.46
N GLN A 104 -22.34 5.30 -1.18
CA GLN A 104 -23.57 5.28 -0.41
C GLN A 104 -24.12 6.68 -0.11
N SER A 105 -23.24 7.66 0.06
CA SER A 105 -23.64 9.06 0.31
C SER A 105 -24.01 9.82 -0.96
N GLY A 106 -24.03 9.17 -2.12
CA GLY A 106 -24.35 9.80 -3.40
C GLY A 106 -23.25 10.72 -3.94
N GLY A 107 -22.02 10.48 -3.54
CA GLY A 107 -20.85 11.19 -4.06
C GLY A 107 -20.66 10.98 -5.56
N ARG A 108 -19.91 11.87 -6.20
CA ARG A 108 -19.63 11.78 -7.63
C ARG A 108 -18.82 10.53 -7.94
N THR A 109 -19.40 9.55 -8.62
CA THR A 109 -18.83 8.23 -8.89
C THR A 109 -17.48 8.33 -9.61
N GLU A 110 -17.37 9.20 -10.62
CA GLU A 110 -16.12 9.40 -11.36
C GLU A 110 -14.97 9.88 -10.46
N SER A 111 -15.26 10.72 -9.47
CA SER A 111 -14.27 11.20 -8.51
C SER A 111 -13.88 10.13 -7.50
N ILE A 112 -14.83 9.31 -7.05
CA ILE A 112 -14.59 8.21 -6.11
C ILE A 112 -13.72 7.14 -6.78
N LEU A 113 -14.00 6.81 -8.04
CA LEU A 113 -13.29 5.77 -8.78
C LEU A 113 -12.08 6.28 -9.56
N LEU A 114 -11.71 7.56 -9.42
CA LEU A 114 -10.59 8.18 -10.13
C LEU A 114 -9.26 7.46 -9.89
N SER A 115 -9.06 6.88 -8.72
CA SER A 115 -7.85 6.15 -8.36
C SER A 115 -7.75 4.74 -8.98
N MET A 116 -8.83 4.24 -9.57
CA MET A 116 -8.82 2.92 -10.19
C MET A 116 -7.85 2.86 -11.37
N PRO A 117 -7.05 1.80 -11.50
CA PRO A 117 -6.19 1.64 -12.66
C PRO A 117 -7.04 1.47 -13.93
N PRO A 118 -6.66 2.10 -15.04
CA PRO A 118 -7.41 1.98 -16.31
C PRO A 118 -7.42 0.55 -16.86
N GLN A 119 -6.49 -0.27 -16.42
CA GLN A 119 -6.37 -1.67 -16.79
C GLN A 119 -5.97 -2.50 -15.56
N ALA A 120 -6.64 -3.62 -15.39
CA ALA A 120 -6.32 -4.65 -14.41
C ALA A 120 -6.64 -6.03 -15.01
N SER A 121 -6.09 -7.09 -14.44
CA SER A 121 -6.38 -8.45 -14.88
C SER A 121 -6.54 -9.40 -13.71
N TRP A 122 -7.26 -10.47 -13.95
CA TRP A 122 -7.45 -11.58 -13.02
C TRP A 122 -7.11 -12.89 -13.72
N ALA A 123 -6.60 -13.84 -12.96
CA ALA A 123 -6.36 -15.20 -13.43
C ALA A 123 -6.81 -16.19 -12.35
N TYR A 124 -7.43 -17.26 -12.78
CA TYR A 124 -7.85 -18.32 -11.89
C TYR A 124 -6.64 -19.12 -11.40
N ARG A 125 -6.50 -19.24 -10.07
CA ARG A 125 -5.41 -20.03 -9.44
C ARG A 125 -4.00 -19.75 -9.99
N ARG A 126 -3.69 -18.49 -10.27
CA ARG A 126 -2.34 -18.13 -10.70
C ARG A 126 -1.37 -18.32 -9.53
N GLU A 127 -0.43 -19.20 -9.73
CA GLU A 127 0.72 -19.37 -8.85
C GLU A 127 1.97 -18.88 -9.58
N PRO A 128 2.83 -18.09 -8.93
CA PRO A 128 4.10 -17.68 -9.52
C PRO A 128 5.07 -18.86 -9.58
N GLU A 129 5.93 -18.87 -10.58
CA GLU A 129 6.98 -19.88 -10.67
C GLU A 129 7.91 -19.81 -9.45
N PRO A 130 8.23 -20.96 -8.81
CA PRO A 130 9.16 -21.00 -7.70
C PRO A 130 10.50 -20.35 -8.05
N GLY A 131 11.02 -19.51 -7.14
CA GLY A 131 12.26 -18.77 -7.35
C GLY A 131 12.18 -17.56 -8.27
N SER A 132 11.01 -17.26 -8.84
CA SER A 132 10.80 -16.07 -9.65
C SER A 132 10.72 -14.80 -8.78
N PRO A 133 10.97 -13.60 -9.35
CA PRO A 133 10.72 -12.33 -8.68
C PRO A 133 9.27 -12.16 -8.22
N GLU A 134 8.33 -12.73 -8.96
CA GLU A 134 6.92 -12.75 -8.61
C GLU A 134 6.65 -13.59 -7.35
N ALA A 135 7.32 -14.74 -7.21
CA ALA A 135 7.25 -15.56 -6.00
C ALA A 135 7.84 -14.84 -4.80
N ALA A 136 8.98 -14.15 -4.98
CA ALA A 136 9.62 -13.36 -3.94
C ALA A 136 8.70 -12.24 -3.39
N LEU A 137 7.81 -11.68 -4.22
CA LEU A 137 6.82 -10.72 -3.73
C LEU A 137 5.98 -11.32 -2.59
N TYR A 138 5.55 -12.56 -2.74
CA TYR A 138 4.69 -13.23 -1.76
C TYR A 138 5.45 -13.74 -0.54
N SER A 139 6.67 -14.26 -0.72
CA SER A 139 7.47 -14.80 0.39
C SER A 139 8.18 -13.73 1.21
N ASP A 140 8.60 -12.64 0.56
CA ASP A 140 9.55 -11.70 1.15
C ASP A 140 8.98 -10.31 1.40
N PHE A 141 7.97 -9.88 0.64
CA PHE A 141 7.54 -8.49 0.67
C PHE A 141 6.13 -8.26 1.20
N ILE A 142 5.14 -9.02 0.77
CA ILE A 142 3.76 -8.86 1.26
C ILE A 142 3.43 -9.76 2.46
N VAL A 143 4.46 -10.17 3.17
CA VAL A 143 4.36 -10.83 4.47
C VAL A 143 4.53 -9.83 5.60
N ARG A 144 3.87 -10.10 6.72
CA ARG A 144 3.96 -9.25 7.90
C ARG A 144 5.38 -9.25 8.47
N ARG A 145 5.98 -8.08 8.59
CA ARG A 145 7.34 -7.89 9.10
C ARG A 145 7.41 -6.73 10.07
N ALA A 146 8.37 -6.80 11.00
CA ALA A 146 8.80 -5.62 11.75
C ALA A 146 9.78 -4.83 10.85
N TRP A 147 9.33 -3.72 10.30
CA TRP A 147 10.14 -2.85 9.45
C TRP A 147 11.00 -1.86 10.23
N LEU A 148 10.64 -1.63 11.48
CA LEU A 148 11.38 -0.78 12.41
C LEU A 148 12.02 -1.65 13.50
N PRO A 149 13.25 -1.31 13.93
CA PRO A 149 13.94 -2.00 15.02
C PRO A 149 13.22 -1.82 16.37
#